data_5b49c6ec0e296c7281907f2a3024641d
#
_entry.id   5b49c6ec0e296c7281907f2a3024641d
#
_cell.length_a   1.000
_cell.length_b   1.000
_cell.length_c   1.000
_cell.angle_alpha   90.00
_cell.angle_beta   90.00
_cell.angle_gamma   90.00
#
_symmetry.space_group_name_H-M   'P 1'
#
loop_
_entity.id
_entity.type
_entity.pdbx_description
1 polymer ?
#
loop_
_entity_poly.entity_id
_entity_poly.type
_entity_poly.pdbx_seq_one_letter_code
_entity_poly.pdbx_strand_id
1 'polypeptide(L)'
;MKQYVGLDVSQRETSVCVLNETGHILFEGKAKSDPGALTALLRKRAPHAERIGFESGAMASWLWHELRRLDLPVVCIDARHAHAALSVRMNKSDQNDARGLAELVRVGWYREVKVKSEESQMVRAILVARSRLVAIRRDIENQVRSLIKEYGLLFPRAIGKQFRNQVSELLGHDHQLLGVIAPLLSIHEHICEQQSRFDDEVRRLAKSDDTSPDDGSWCRRGDGLNLPPCNR
;
A
#
# COMPACT_ATOMS: atom_id res chain seq x y z
N MET A 1 24.36 -7.23 -28.09
CA MET A 1 24.95 -6.79 -26.80
C MET A 1 23.81 -6.60 -25.82
N LYS A 2 23.76 -7.40 -24.75
CA LYS A 2 22.71 -7.32 -23.74
C LYS A 2 22.86 -6.02 -22.93
N GLN A 3 21.74 -5.47 -22.51
CA GLN A 3 21.69 -4.26 -21.71
C GLN A 3 20.91 -4.51 -20.43
N TYR A 4 21.32 -3.86 -19.36
CA TYR A 4 20.71 -3.99 -18.02
C TYR A 4 20.39 -2.61 -17.53
N VAL A 5 19.16 -2.42 -17.04
CA VAL A 5 18.66 -1.11 -16.67
C VAL A 5 18.27 -1.09 -15.20
N GLY A 6 18.65 -0.04 -14.50
CA GLY A 6 18.16 0.28 -13.17
C GLY A 6 17.32 1.55 -13.20
N LEU A 7 16.18 1.51 -12.55
CA LEU A 7 15.27 2.63 -12.38
C LEU A 7 15.13 2.95 -10.89
N ASP A 8 15.57 4.14 -10.50
CA ASP A 8 15.24 4.67 -9.19
C ASP A 8 13.99 5.55 -9.32
N VAL A 9 12.86 5.01 -8.84
CA VAL A 9 11.52 5.55 -9.11
C VAL A 9 11.07 6.49 -8.01
N SER A 10 10.85 7.75 -8.33
CA SER A 10 10.18 8.71 -7.46
C SER A 10 8.86 9.21 -8.07
N GLN A 11 8.11 10.03 -7.35
CA GLN A 11 6.77 10.46 -7.81
C GLN A 11 6.77 11.27 -9.10
N ARG A 12 7.80 12.07 -9.35
CA ARG A 12 7.84 13.01 -10.49
C ARG A 12 8.78 12.55 -11.57
N GLU A 13 9.97 12.15 -11.19
CA GLU A 13 11.06 11.79 -12.09
C GLU A 13 11.70 10.48 -11.64
N THR A 14 12.05 9.65 -12.60
CA THR A 14 12.77 8.40 -12.40
C THR A 14 14.17 8.56 -12.93
N SER A 15 15.18 8.26 -12.10
CA SER A 15 16.57 8.16 -12.55
C SER A 15 16.79 6.84 -13.26
N VAL A 16 17.48 6.89 -14.39
CA VAL A 16 17.68 5.74 -15.29
C VAL A 16 19.16 5.54 -15.50
N CYS A 17 19.65 4.33 -15.28
CA CYS A 17 21.01 3.92 -15.65
C CYS A 17 20.94 2.67 -16.54
N VAL A 18 21.65 2.70 -17.66
CA VAL A 18 21.79 1.59 -18.61
C VAL A 18 23.23 1.12 -18.61
N LEU A 19 23.44 -0.17 -18.34
CA LEU A 19 24.74 -0.83 -18.37
C LEU A 19 24.82 -1.84 -19.52
N ASN A 20 26.03 -2.07 -20.02
CA ASN A 20 26.30 -3.21 -20.88
C ASN A 20 26.61 -4.48 -20.06
N GLU A 21 26.94 -5.58 -20.74
CA GLU A 21 27.29 -6.87 -20.12
C GLU A 21 28.52 -6.79 -19.20
N THR A 22 29.45 -5.88 -19.48
CA THR A 22 30.70 -5.68 -18.71
C THR A 22 30.53 -4.67 -17.57
N GLY A 23 29.34 -4.08 -17.40
CA GLY A 23 29.07 -3.07 -16.35
C GLY A 23 29.46 -1.64 -16.75
N HIS A 24 29.83 -1.38 -18.02
CA HIS A 24 30.08 -0.02 -18.48
C HIS A 24 28.75 0.71 -18.67
N ILE A 25 28.74 1.98 -18.29
CA ILE A 25 27.57 2.85 -18.41
C ILE A 25 27.41 3.24 -19.87
N LEU A 26 26.27 2.89 -20.46
CA LEU A 26 25.87 3.31 -21.80
C LEU A 26 25.04 4.59 -21.77
N PHE A 27 24.26 4.78 -20.71
CA PHE A 27 23.42 5.95 -20.53
C PHE A 27 23.09 6.17 -19.05
N GLU A 28 23.07 7.41 -18.65
CA GLU A 28 22.48 7.90 -17.40
C GLU A 28 21.63 9.14 -17.68
N GLY A 29 20.49 9.24 -17.01
CA GLY A 29 19.60 10.38 -17.16
C GLY A 29 18.33 10.24 -16.34
N LYS A 30 17.42 11.15 -16.56
CA LYS A 30 16.11 11.16 -15.90
C LYS A 30 14.98 11.18 -16.92
N ALA A 31 13.85 10.61 -16.55
CA ALA A 31 12.59 10.72 -17.27
C ALA A 31 11.46 11.03 -16.30
N LYS A 32 10.34 11.55 -16.79
CA LYS A 32 9.12 11.62 -15.99
C LYS A 32 8.72 10.21 -15.53
N SER A 33 8.22 10.07 -14.31
CA SER A 33 7.70 8.81 -13.78
C SER A 33 6.34 8.46 -14.40
N ASP A 34 6.34 8.41 -15.72
CA ASP A 34 5.22 8.09 -16.60
C ASP A 34 5.59 6.90 -17.47
N PRO A 35 4.76 5.84 -17.57
CA PRO A 35 5.08 4.63 -18.33
C PRO A 35 5.42 4.89 -19.79
N GLY A 36 4.70 5.83 -20.43
CA GLY A 36 4.95 6.19 -21.84
C GLY A 36 6.30 6.88 -22.02
N ALA A 37 6.62 7.87 -21.17
CA ALA A 37 7.90 8.59 -21.20
C ALA A 37 9.09 7.66 -20.92
N LEU A 38 8.95 6.77 -19.91
CA LEU A 38 9.96 5.76 -19.60
C LEU A 38 10.16 4.79 -20.76
N THR A 39 9.07 4.28 -21.34
CA THR A 39 9.14 3.36 -22.48
C THR A 39 9.81 4.00 -23.69
N ALA A 40 9.46 5.25 -24.01
CA ALA A 40 10.11 5.97 -25.13
C ALA A 40 11.61 6.15 -24.89
N LEU A 41 12.02 6.51 -23.67
CA LEU A 41 13.44 6.62 -23.31
C LEU A 41 14.13 5.27 -23.41
N LEU A 42 13.55 4.21 -22.84
CA LEU A 42 14.14 2.88 -22.78
C LEU A 42 14.28 2.26 -24.18
N ARG A 43 13.27 2.37 -25.04
CA ARG A 43 13.37 1.93 -26.44
C ARG A 43 14.47 2.64 -27.23
N LYS A 44 14.72 3.92 -26.90
CA LYS A 44 15.80 4.70 -27.53
C LYS A 44 17.19 4.39 -26.98
N ARG A 45 17.32 4.18 -25.65
CA ARG A 45 18.62 4.08 -24.97
C ARG A 45 19.01 2.66 -24.57
N ALA A 46 18.03 1.77 -24.45
CA ALA A 46 18.23 0.38 -24.09
C ALA A 46 17.36 -0.56 -24.96
N PRO A 47 17.49 -0.51 -26.32
CA PRO A 47 16.68 -1.32 -27.22
C PRO A 47 16.89 -2.83 -27.04
N HIS A 48 17.98 -3.25 -26.42
CA HIS A 48 18.32 -4.64 -26.14
C HIS A 48 18.32 -4.93 -24.63
N ALA A 49 17.42 -4.28 -23.89
CA ALA A 49 17.27 -4.50 -22.45
C ALA A 49 16.90 -5.96 -22.17
N GLU A 50 17.78 -6.67 -21.48
CA GLU A 50 17.55 -8.03 -20.99
C GLU A 50 16.69 -8.01 -19.72
N ARG A 51 16.96 -7.03 -18.85
CA ARG A 51 16.24 -6.79 -17.59
C ARG A 51 16.22 -5.32 -17.22
N ILE A 52 15.09 -4.89 -16.69
CA ILE A 52 14.88 -3.53 -16.18
C ILE A 52 14.43 -3.66 -14.72
N GLY A 53 15.30 -3.32 -13.78
CA GLY A 53 15.05 -3.48 -12.35
C GLY A 53 14.70 -2.18 -11.65
N PHE A 54 13.76 -2.24 -10.72
CA PHE A 54 13.44 -1.16 -9.79
C PHE A 54 12.95 -1.73 -8.44
N GLU A 55 13.06 -0.94 -7.39
CA GLU A 55 12.71 -1.36 -6.04
C GLU A 55 11.20 -1.44 -5.81
N SER A 56 10.80 -2.37 -4.94
CA SER A 56 9.44 -2.45 -4.43
C SER A 56 9.13 -1.23 -3.56
N GLY A 57 8.25 -0.37 -4.02
CA GLY A 57 7.80 0.86 -3.37
C GLY A 57 6.33 1.13 -3.64
N ALA A 58 5.86 2.30 -3.24
CA ALA A 58 4.45 2.67 -3.37
C ALA A 58 3.92 2.65 -4.82
N MET A 59 4.76 3.03 -5.79
CA MET A 59 4.41 3.06 -7.21
C MET A 59 4.82 1.79 -7.97
N ALA A 60 5.57 0.90 -7.34
CA ALA A 60 6.23 -0.22 -8.01
C ALA A 60 5.24 -1.17 -8.70
N SER A 61 4.12 -1.47 -8.05
CA SER A 61 3.14 -2.40 -8.59
C SER A 61 2.44 -1.85 -9.84
N TRP A 62 1.97 -0.60 -9.77
CA TRP A 62 1.38 0.08 -10.91
C TRP A 62 2.37 0.17 -12.09
N LEU A 63 3.58 0.66 -11.82
CA LEU A 63 4.60 0.82 -12.86
C LEU A 63 5.00 -0.52 -13.49
N TRP A 64 5.08 -1.58 -12.68
CA TRP A 64 5.38 -2.93 -13.17
C TRP A 64 4.33 -3.40 -14.17
N HIS A 65 3.02 -3.27 -13.83
CA HIS A 65 1.94 -3.68 -14.71
C HIS A 65 1.94 -2.87 -16.01
N GLU A 66 2.10 -1.55 -15.93
CA GLU A 66 2.10 -0.69 -17.12
C GLU A 66 3.30 -0.98 -18.04
N LEU A 67 4.51 -1.11 -17.49
CA LEU A 67 5.68 -1.40 -18.31
C LEU A 67 5.65 -2.81 -18.89
N ARG A 68 5.07 -3.78 -18.19
CA ARG A 68 4.82 -5.13 -18.72
C ARG A 68 3.81 -5.14 -19.85
N ARG A 69 2.75 -4.34 -19.78
CA ARG A 69 1.78 -4.15 -20.88
C ARG A 69 2.42 -3.55 -22.14
N LEU A 70 3.54 -2.84 -21.97
CA LEU A 70 4.33 -2.26 -23.05
C LEU A 70 5.49 -3.16 -23.49
N ASP A 71 5.44 -4.45 -23.12
CA ASP A 71 6.40 -5.52 -23.47
C ASP A 71 7.85 -5.25 -22.98
N LEU A 72 8.01 -4.54 -21.88
CA LEU A 72 9.32 -4.33 -21.27
C LEU A 72 9.68 -5.44 -20.27
N PRO A 73 10.94 -5.93 -20.25
CA PRO A 73 11.38 -7.02 -19.38
C PRO A 73 11.68 -6.52 -17.96
N VAL A 74 10.63 -6.05 -17.27
CA VAL A 74 10.76 -5.47 -15.93
C VAL A 74 10.75 -6.52 -14.84
N VAL A 75 11.58 -6.29 -13.81
CA VAL A 75 11.65 -7.05 -12.57
C VAL A 75 11.51 -6.11 -11.37
N CYS A 76 10.71 -6.50 -10.38
CA CYS A 76 10.55 -5.77 -9.13
C CYS A 76 11.49 -6.37 -8.08
N ILE A 77 12.36 -5.58 -7.49
CA ILE A 77 13.39 -5.99 -6.55
C ILE A 77 12.91 -5.71 -5.12
N ASP A 78 13.14 -6.65 -4.19
CA ASP A 78 12.86 -6.42 -2.76
C ASP A 78 13.68 -5.23 -2.26
N ALA A 79 12.99 -4.18 -1.79
CA ALA A 79 13.63 -2.93 -1.35
C ALA A 79 14.60 -3.15 -0.18
N ARG A 80 14.35 -4.10 0.73
CA ARG A 80 15.26 -4.40 1.84
C ARG A 80 16.54 -5.04 1.32
N HIS A 81 16.41 -5.94 0.34
CA HIS A 81 17.57 -6.57 -0.29
C HIS A 81 18.39 -5.56 -1.08
N ALA A 82 17.74 -4.72 -1.89
CA ALA A 82 18.40 -3.66 -2.63
C ALA A 82 19.10 -2.67 -1.68
N HIS A 83 18.41 -2.19 -0.65
CA HIS A 83 18.99 -1.30 0.36
C HIS A 83 20.21 -1.93 1.04
N ALA A 84 20.15 -3.19 1.45
CA ALA A 84 21.30 -3.90 2.07
C ALA A 84 22.49 -3.98 1.11
N ALA A 85 22.25 -4.29 -0.17
CA ALA A 85 23.30 -4.37 -1.19
C ALA A 85 23.91 -2.98 -1.53
N LEU A 86 23.11 -1.92 -1.53
CA LEU A 86 23.53 -0.57 -1.89
C LEU A 86 24.05 0.24 -0.71
N SER A 87 23.74 -0.12 0.53
CA SER A 87 24.15 0.60 1.75
C SER A 87 25.66 0.67 1.95
N VAL A 88 26.42 -0.21 1.32
CA VAL A 88 27.90 -0.22 1.35
C VAL A 88 28.50 0.93 0.53
N ARG A 89 27.73 1.59 -0.33
CA ARG A 89 28.21 2.71 -1.16
C ARG A 89 28.18 4.02 -0.37
N MET A 90 29.31 4.73 -0.34
CA MET A 90 29.50 5.92 0.49
C MET A 90 28.74 7.18 0.04
N ASN A 91 28.28 7.26 -1.21
CA ASN A 91 27.59 8.44 -1.75
C ASN A 91 26.18 8.08 -2.22
N LYS A 92 25.17 8.40 -1.40
CA LYS A 92 23.77 8.22 -1.77
C LYS A 92 23.32 9.38 -2.66
N SER A 93 22.90 9.05 -3.89
CA SER A 93 22.22 9.94 -4.82
C SER A 93 21.33 9.09 -5.73
N ASP A 94 20.23 9.66 -6.24
CA ASP A 94 19.30 8.98 -7.14
C ASP A 94 20.02 8.33 -8.36
N GLN A 95 21.06 8.97 -8.88
CA GLN A 95 21.88 8.40 -9.97
C GLN A 95 22.64 7.15 -9.51
N ASN A 96 23.25 7.21 -8.33
CA ASN A 96 24.00 6.08 -7.76
C ASN A 96 23.06 4.93 -7.39
N ASP A 97 21.83 5.21 -6.97
CA ASP A 97 20.83 4.21 -6.66
C ASP A 97 20.34 3.53 -7.96
N ALA A 98 20.05 4.28 -9.02
CA ALA A 98 19.74 3.72 -10.34
C ALA A 98 20.89 2.87 -10.91
N ARG A 99 22.15 3.34 -10.78
CA ARG A 99 23.33 2.57 -11.20
C ARG A 99 23.47 1.28 -10.38
N GLY A 100 23.22 1.36 -9.08
CA GLY A 100 23.25 0.19 -8.20
C GLY A 100 22.21 -0.85 -8.58
N LEU A 101 20.99 -0.42 -8.87
CA LEU A 101 19.93 -1.31 -9.34
C LEU A 101 20.26 -1.96 -10.69
N ALA A 102 20.84 -1.18 -11.63
CA ALA A 102 21.29 -1.71 -12.91
C ALA A 102 22.36 -2.81 -12.71
N GLU A 103 23.29 -2.60 -11.79
CA GLU A 103 24.33 -3.58 -11.48
C GLU A 103 23.73 -4.85 -10.83
N LEU A 104 22.79 -4.71 -9.88
CA LEU A 104 22.12 -5.85 -9.27
C LEU A 104 21.43 -6.74 -10.31
N VAL A 105 20.71 -6.13 -11.28
CA VAL A 105 20.04 -6.93 -12.32
C VAL A 105 21.03 -7.49 -13.35
N ARG A 106 22.16 -6.82 -13.60
CA ARG A 106 23.22 -7.31 -14.47
C ARG A 106 23.87 -8.58 -13.94
N VAL A 107 24.28 -8.54 -12.67
CA VAL A 107 24.94 -9.70 -12.01
C VAL A 107 23.95 -10.78 -11.57
N GLY A 108 22.65 -10.48 -11.60
CA GLY A 108 21.62 -11.42 -11.12
C GLY A 108 21.54 -11.55 -9.61
N TRP A 109 22.13 -10.62 -8.86
CA TRP A 109 22.16 -10.66 -7.40
C TRP A 109 21.08 -9.76 -6.79
N TYR A 110 19.85 -10.21 -6.93
CA TYR A 110 18.69 -9.56 -6.36
C TYR A 110 17.62 -10.59 -5.97
N ARG A 111 16.74 -10.18 -5.08
CA ARG A 111 15.54 -10.94 -4.74
C ARG A 111 14.36 -10.33 -5.46
N GLU A 112 13.79 -11.07 -6.40
CA GLU A 112 12.59 -10.64 -7.10
C GLU A 112 11.35 -10.73 -6.20
N VAL A 113 10.53 -9.69 -6.21
CA VAL A 113 9.22 -9.66 -5.57
C VAL A 113 8.16 -10.01 -6.60
N LYS A 114 7.37 -11.05 -6.33
CA LYS A 114 6.19 -11.34 -7.15
C LYS A 114 5.18 -10.19 -6.96
N VAL A 115 5.00 -9.40 -8.00
CA VAL A 115 4.02 -8.31 -8.01
C VAL A 115 2.62 -8.92 -8.01
N LYS A 116 1.78 -8.47 -7.09
CA LYS A 116 0.40 -8.95 -6.96
C LYS A 116 -0.47 -8.43 -8.10
N SER A 117 -1.53 -9.17 -8.44
CA SER A 117 -2.51 -8.72 -9.43
C SER A 117 -3.21 -7.43 -9.01
N GLU A 118 -3.77 -6.70 -9.96
CA GLU A 118 -4.54 -5.47 -9.70
C GLU A 118 -5.74 -5.73 -8.80
N GLU A 119 -6.40 -6.88 -8.95
CA GLU A 119 -7.49 -7.31 -8.08
C GLU A 119 -7.03 -7.46 -6.63
N SER A 120 -5.90 -8.13 -6.40
CA SER A 120 -5.30 -8.26 -5.07
C SER A 120 -4.91 -6.93 -4.46
N GLN A 121 -4.52 -5.95 -5.28
CA GLN A 121 -4.23 -4.59 -4.82
C GLN A 121 -5.50 -3.86 -4.38
N MET A 122 -6.60 -4.02 -5.12
CA MET A 122 -7.90 -3.44 -4.77
C MET A 122 -8.40 -4.01 -3.44
N VAL A 123 -8.35 -5.33 -3.26
CA VAL A 123 -8.70 -5.97 -1.98
C VAL A 123 -7.86 -5.41 -0.83
N ARG A 124 -6.56 -5.29 -1.02
CA ARG A 124 -5.67 -4.69 -0.01
C ARG A 124 -6.05 -3.23 0.29
N ALA A 125 -6.37 -2.43 -0.72
CA ALA A 125 -6.76 -1.03 -0.54
C ALA A 125 -8.03 -0.93 0.32
N ILE A 126 -9.03 -1.77 0.06
CA ILE A 126 -10.27 -1.86 0.85
C ILE A 126 -9.96 -2.23 2.30
N LEU A 127 -9.14 -3.27 2.53
CA LEU A 127 -8.77 -3.71 3.88
C LEU A 127 -8.01 -2.64 4.66
N VAL A 128 -7.09 -1.92 4.01
CA VAL A 128 -6.33 -0.82 4.62
C VAL A 128 -7.26 0.35 4.98
N ALA A 129 -8.14 0.75 4.06
CA ALA A 129 -9.12 1.82 4.30
C ALA A 129 -10.07 1.44 5.46
N ARG A 130 -10.61 0.22 5.43
CA ARG A 130 -11.44 -0.32 6.51
C ARG A 130 -10.72 -0.29 7.87
N SER A 131 -9.49 -0.78 7.90
CA SER A 131 -8.67 -0.78 9.12
C SER A 131 -8.48 0.63 9.69
N ARG A 132 -8.29 1.61 8.81
CA ARG A 132 -8.18 3.02 9.21
C ARG A 132 -9.48 3.54 9.81
N LEU A 133 -10.63 3.23 9.22
CA LEU A 133 -11.93 3.61 9.77
C LEU A 133 -12.16 3.01 11.16
N VAL A 134 -11.79 1.74 11.37
CA VAL A 134 -11.86 1.08 12.69
C VAL A 134 -11.00 1.82 13.72
N ALA A 135 -9.79 2.24 13.34
CA ALA A 135 -8.92 2.99 14.23
C ALA A 135 -9.52 4.36 14.62
N ILE A 136 -10.00 5.13 13.63
CA ILE A 136 -10.62 6.44 13.85
C ILE A 136 -11.89 6.30 14.73
N ARG A 137 -12.73 5.31 14.47
CA ARG A 137 -13.91 5.03 15.32
C ARG A 137 -13.50 4.82 16.76
N ARG A 138 -12.49 3.99 17.01
CA ARG A 138 -11.98 3.69 18.36
C ARG A 138 -11.43 4.93 19.04
N ASP A 139 -10.73 5.76 18.30
CA ASP A 139 -10.18 7.03 18.84
C ASP A 139 -11.31 7.97 19.29
N ILE A 140 -12.38 8.10 18.49
CA ILE A 140 -13.56 8.89 18.85
C ILE A 140 -14.25 8.30 20.08
N GLU A 141 -14.48 6.99 20.13
CA GLU A 141 -15.09 6.30 21.28
C GLU A 141 -14.28 6.55 22.57
N ASN A 142 -12.95 6.48 22.49
CA ASN A 142 -12.07 6.72 23.62
C ASN A 142 -12.09 8.20 24.06
N GLN A 143 -12.11 9.14 23.11
CA GLN A 143 -12.20 10.56 23.42
C GLN A 143 -13.54 10.88 24.11
N VAL A 144 -14.65 10.37 23.62
CA VAL A 144 -15.98 10.57 24.23
C VAL A 144 -16.00 9.98 25.65
N ARG A 145 -15.45 8.76 25.84
CA ARG A 145 -15.34 8.14 27.17
C ARG A 145 -14.50 8.99 28.13
N SER A 146 -13.42 9.58 27.65
CA SER A 146 -12.58 10.46 28.48
C SER A 146 -13.36 11.68 28.94
N LEU A 147 -14.03 12.37 28.02
CA LEU A 147 -14.86 13.54 28.35
C LEU A 147 -15.95 13.21 29.37
N ILE A 148 -16.65 12.08 29.20
CA ILE A 148 -17.70 11.65 30.13
C ILE A 148 -17.15 11.38 31.54
N LYS A 149 -15.94 10.79 31.63
CA LYS A 149 -15.27 10.53 32.92
C LYS A 149 -14.90 11.79 33.67
N GLU A 150 -14.50 12.85 32.97
CA GLU A 150 -14.16 14.16 33.60
C GLU A 150 -15.34 14.76 34.34
N TYR A 151 -16.57 14.37 33.96
CA TYR A 151 -17.81 14.79 34.67
C TYR A 151 -18.29 13.74 35.68
N GLY A 152 -17.43 12.79 36.06
CA GLY A 152 -17.76 11.77 37.08
C GLY A 152 -18.74 10.68 36.62
N LEU A 153 -19.05 10.62 35.34
CA LEU A 153 -19.98 9.62 34.79
C LEU A 153 -19.21 8.38 34.35
N LEU A 154 -19.74 7.20 34.75
CA LEU A 154 -19.16 5.90 34.38
C LEU A 154 -19.83 5.38 33.11
N PHE A 155 -19.02 5.17 32.09
CA PHE A 155 -19.50 4.68 30.81
C PHE A 155 -19.24 3.17 30.66
N PRO A 156 -20.26 2.33 30.40
CA PRO A 156 -20.08 0.89 30.21
C PRO A 156 -19.35 0.56 28.90
N ARG A 157 -18.87 -0.67 28.77
CA ARG A 157 -18.23 -1.14 27.54
C ARG A 157 -19.28 -1.30 26.44
N ALA A 158 -19.30 -0.38 25.48
CA ALA A 158 -20.13 -0.46 24.28
C ALA A 158 -19.33 0.00 23.06
N ILE A 159 -19.70 -0.48 21.89
CA ILE A 159 -19.09 -0.17 20.60
C ILE A 159 -20.17 0.04 19.52
N GLY A 160 -19.85 0.78 18.48
CA GLY A 160 -20.72 0.97 17.32
C GLY A 160 -22.04 1.64 17.65
N LYS A 161 -23.17 1.12 17.18
CA LYS A 161 -24.50 1.69 17.41
C LYS A 161 -24.87 1.72 18.89
N GLN A 162 -24.53 0.69 19.65
CA GLN A 162 -24.77 0.61 21.09
C GLN A 162 -24.03 1.71 21.84
N PHE A 163 -22.83 2.08 21.41
CA PHE A 163 -22.06 3.15 22.00
C PHE A 163 -22.82 4.48 21.99
N ARG A 164 -23.37 4.87 20.83
CA ARG A 164 -24.11 6.12 20.71
C ARG A 164 -25.38 6.15 21.57
N ASN A 165 -26.14 5.05 21.52
CA ASN A 165 -27.36 4.96 22.32
C ASN A 165 -27.07 5.11 23.81
N GLN A 166 -26.03 4.44 24.30
CA GLN A 166 -25.64 4.54 25.71
C GLN A 166 -25.11 5.93 26.10
N VAL A 167 -24.38 6.62 25.21
CA VAL A 167 -23.98 8.02 25.45
C VAL A 167 -25.21 8.91 25.56
N SER A 168 -26.18 8.76 24.67
CA SER A 168 -27.40 9.56 24.68
C SER A 168 -28.26 9.29 25.90
N GLU A 169 -28.38 8.02 26.32
CA GLU A 169 -29.12 7.63 27.54
C GLU A 169 -28.44 8.18 28.80
N LEU A 170 -27.10 8.11 28.88
CA LEU A 170 -26.32 8.52 30.04
C LEU A 170 -26.35 10.05 30.24
N LEU A 171 -26.27 10.82 29.16
CA LEU A 171 -26.23 12.28 29.22
C LEU A 171 -27.63 12.92 29.29
N GLY A 172 -28.68 12.21 28.82
CA GLY A 172 -30.01 12.82 28.66
C GLY A 172 -30.00 13.98 27.67
N HIS A 173 -31.14 14.71 27.59
CA HIS A 173 -31.30 15.80 26.60
C HIS A 173 -30.71 17.15 27.03
N ASP A 174 -30.51 17.38 28.32
CA ASP A 174 -30.14 18.68 28.89
C ASP A 174 -28.71 18.78 29.41
N HIS A 175 -27.89 17.77 29.22
CA HIS A 175 -26.53 17.78 29.75
C HIS A 175 -25.61 18.69 28.92
N GLN A 176 -24.88 19.61 29.64
CA GLN A 176 -23.96 20.59 29.01
C GLN A 176 -22.93 19.97 28.05
N LEU A 177 -22.48 18.74 28.36
CA LEU A 177 -21.56 17.96 27.49
C LEU A 177 -22.15 17.60 26.15
N LEU A 178 -23.48 17.56 25.99
CA LEU A 178 -24.10 17.12 24.76
C LEU A 178 -23.70 17.99 23.58
N GLY A 179 -23.58 19.30 23.77
CA GLY A 179 -23.12 20.24 22.74
C GLY A 179 -21.69 19.96 22.24
N VAL A 180 -20.83 19.41 23.11
CA VAL A 180 -19.44 19.06 22.79
C VAL A 180 -19.35 17.67 22.15
N ILE A 181 -20.13 16.72 22.66
CA ILE A 181 -20.06 15.33 22.24
C ILE A 181 -20.88 15.07 20.96
N ALA A 182 -21.98 15.77 20.72
CA ALA A 182 -22.85 15.55 19.57
C ALA A 182 -22.12 15.59 18.21
N PRO A 183 -21.20 16.52 17.93
CA PRO A 183 -20.40 16.48 16.69
C PRO A 183 -19.56 15.21 16.57
N LEU A 184 -18.98 14.73 17.67
CA LEU A 184 -18.17 13.49 17.67
C LEU A 184 -19.05 12.27 17.42
N LEU A 185 -20.27 12.23 17.97
CA LEU A 185 -21.22 11.15 17.73
C LEU A 185 -21.72 11.15 16.28
N SER A 186 -21.92 12.31 15.66
CA SER A 186 -22.28 12.41 14.24
C SER A 186 -21.18 11.86 13.35
N ILE A 187 -19.90 12.21 13.60
CA ILE A 187 -18.76 11.66 12.86
C ILE A 187 -18.65 10.15 13.09
N HIS A 188 -18.82 9.70 14.34
CA HIS A 188 -18.79 8.28 14.70
C HIS A 188 -19.86 7.48 13.92
N GLU A 189 -21.06 8.02 13.78
CA GLU A 189 -22.15 7.41 13.00
C GLU A 189 -21.75 7.22 11.54
N HIS A 190 -21.27 8.28 10.93
CA HIS A 190 -20.83 8.24 9.54
C HIS A 190 -19.69 7.23 9.31
N ILE A 191 -18.73 7.17 10.24
CA ILE A 191 -17.64 6.17 10.17
C ILE A 191 -18.19 4.75 10.26
N CYS A 192 -19.15 4.48 11.16
CA CYS A 192 -19.79 3.17 11.27
C CYS A 192 -20.50 2.75 9.98
N GLU A 193 -21.17 3.68 9.32
CA GLU A 193 -21.83 3.44 8.03
C GLU A 193 -20.81 3.10 6.92
N GLN A 194 -19.75 3.89 6.81
CA GLN A 194 -18.70 3.63 5.82
C GLN A 194 -17.97 2.31 6.11
N GLN A 195 -17.71 1.99 7.38
CA GLN A 195 -17.13 0.71 7.77
C GLN A 195 -18.04 -0.46 7.33
N SER A 196 -19.35 -0.35 7.54
CA SER A 196 -20.31 -1.39 7.12
C SER A 196 -20.27 -1.62 5.60
N ARG A 197 -20.16 -0.55 4.80
CA ARG A 197 -20.01 -0.67 3.35
C ARG A 197 -18.75 -1.44 2.94
N PHE A 198 -17.60 -1.18 3.60
CA PHE A 198 -16.39 -1.96 3.35
C PHE A 198 -16.52 -3.42 3.83
N ASP A 199 -17.23 -3.67 4.93
CA ASP A 199 -17.51 -5.04 5.40
C ASP A 199 -18.34 -5.83 4.39
N ASP A 200 -19.31 -5.19 3.75
CA ASP A 200 -20.13 -5.79 2.69
C ASP A 200 -19.30 -6.06 1.43
N GLU A 201 -18.45 -5.12 1.04
CA GLU A 201 -17.56 -5.29 -0.11
C GLU A 201 -16.55 -6.41 0.09
N VAL A 202 -15.93 -6.50 1.27
CA VAL A 202 -15.02 -7.62 1.62
C VAL A 202 -15.75 -8.95 1.55
N ARG A 203 -17.00 -9.02 2.06
CA ARG A 203 -17.82 -10.26 1.97
C ARG A 203 -18.16 -10.61 0.52
N ARG A 204 -18.43 -9.61 -0.33
CA ARG A 204 -18.71 -9.82 -1.74
C ARG A 204 -17.51 -10.41 -2.46
N LEU A 205 -16.31 -9.83 -2.23
CA LEU A 205 -15.06 -10.29 -2.82
C LEU A 205 -14.70 -11.71 -2.35
N ALA A 206 -14.86 -12.01 -1.07
CA ALA A 206 -14.60 -13.34 -0.55
C ALA A 206 -15.51 -14.43 -1.19
N LYS A 207 -16.77 -14.10 -1.49
CA LYS A 207 -17.67 -15.02 -2.19
C LYS A 207 -17.33 -15.23 -3.66
N SER A 208 -16.77 -14.21 -4.33
CA SER A 208 -16.36 -14.35 -5.73
C SER A 208 -15.11 -15.23 -5.90
N ASP A 209 -14.21 -15.25 -4.91
CA ASP A 209 -13.04 -16.12 -4.90
C ASP A 209 -13.38 -17.60 -4.68
N ASP A 210 -14.40 -17.91 -3.86
CA ASP A 210 -14.87 -19.30 -3.63
C ASP A 210 -15.50 -19.94 -4.88
N THR A 211 -15.89 -19.14 -5.88
CA THR A 211 -16.47 -19.61 -7.14
C THR A 211 -15.45 -19.79 -8.28
N SER A 212 -14.19 -19.43 -8.08
CA SER A 212 -13.12 -19.61 -9.06
C SER A 212 -12.31 -20.86 -8.73
N PRO A 213 -12.42 -21.95 -9.53
CA PRO A 213 -11.57 -23.11 -9.35
C PRO A 213 -10.16 -22.77 -9.85
N ASP A 214 -9.16 -22.99 -9.01
CA ASP A 214 -7.74 -22.87 -9.28
C ASP A 214 -7.09 -21.48 -9.21
N ASP A 215 -6.78 -21.04 -8.00
CA ASP A 215 -5.42 -20.66 -7.64
C ASP A 215 -5.22 -20.69 -6.10
N GLY A 216 -4.73 -21.80 -5.60
CA GLY A 216 -4.57 -22.13 -4.18
C GLY A 216 -3.53 -21.28 -3.42
N SER A 217 -3.36 -19.99 -3.70
CA SER A 217 -2.31 -19.16 -3.11
C SER A 217 -2.74 -18.25 -1.93
N TRP A 218 -4.04 -18.15 -1.61
CA TRP A 218 -4.54 -17.20 -0.61
C TRP A 218 -4.65 -17.73 0.82
N CYS A 219 -4.78 -19.04 1.02
CA CYS A 219 -5.09 -19.64 2.31
C CYS A 219 -3.95 -20.32 3.07
N ARG A 220 -2.68 -20.07 2.76
CA ARG A 220 -1.59 -20.67 3.54
C ARG A 220 -0.44 -19.71 3.84
N ARG A 221 -0.69 -18.75 4.73
CA ARG A 221 0.26 -18.33 5.79
C ARG A 221 -0.47 -17.41 6.77
N GLY A 222 -0.57 -17.88 8.01
CA GLY A 222 -1.26 -17.21 9.09
C GLY A 222 -0.59 -15.88 9.47
N ASP A 223 -1.22 -14.84 9.09
CA ASP A 223 -1.13 -13.56 9.78
C ASP A 223 -2.51 -13.35 10.41
N GLY A 224 -2.54 -13.48 11.75
CA GLY A 224 -3.75 -13.52 12.55
C GLY A 224 -4.62 -12.29 12.41
N LEU A 225 -5.47 -12.28 11.43
CA LEU A 225 -6.63 -11.42 11.36
C LEU A 225 -7.78 -12.14 12.05
N ASN A 226 -7.81 -12.07 13.39
CA ASN A 226 -8.98 -12.38 14.18
C ASN A 226 -10.08 -11.38 13.81
N LEU A 227 -10.96 -11.77 12.90
CA LEU A 227 -12.24 -11.11 12.69
C LEU A 227 -13.13 -11.48 13.87
N PRO A 228 -13.55 -10.53 14.73
CA PRO A 228 -14.54 -10.83 15.75
C PRO A 228 -15.87 -11.17 15.07
N PRO A 229 -16.65 -12.14 15.64
CA PRO A 229 -17.94 -12.51 15.10
C PRO A 229 -18.87 -11.30 15.10
N CYS A 230 -19.49 -11.03 13.96
CA CYS A 230 -20.57 -10.07 13.83
C CYS A 230 -21.78 -10.63 14.56
N ASN A 231 -22.05 -10.19 15.80
CA ASN A 231 -23.34 -10.40 16.44
C ASN A 231 -24.38 -9.54 15.69
N ARG A 232 -25.41 -10.24 15.25
CA ARG A 232 -26.65 -9.68 14.67
C ARG A 232 -27.41 -8.84 15.68
#